data_582347787968c102bea770cfa3d59a39
#
_entry.id   582347787968c102bea770cfa3d59a39
#
_cell.length_a   1.000
_cell.length_b   1.000
_cell.length_c   1.000
_cell.angle_alpha   90.00
_cell.angle_beta   90.00
_cell.angle_gamma   90.00
#
_symmetry.space_group_name_H-M   'P 1'
#
loop_
_entity.id
_entity.type
_entity.pdbx_description
1 polymer ?
#
loop_
_entity_poly.entity_id
_entity_poly.type
_entity_poly.pdbx_seq_one_letter_code
_entity_poly.pdbx_strand_id
1 'polypeptide(L)'
;MIEVVFSDSACGNLKAARRTWKSTILPADKDCDVYCFNLTLSVGDISDNGIGTQRKNAIKKMLSAYSIRDIEEQIEEELTKAEFSLSALIERFIGGEEVRIWYSDNPDELCGMCWLMKQIQPLSCKTGVYLIKLPAWEYEKDGAVISRQAWGEIDPCEWESYTAIQEKVSSAFISACAMQWKQLQIENAPLRVMLNGRLQSAPEDIYDSFILREIASQPEQFDVAVVIGNILGKYQLGIGDVWIYNRIDVMIRDGRLEVVLTNQTELPYYRQILRKRM
;
A
#
# COMPACT_ATOMS: atom_id res chain seq x y z
N MET A 1 6.49 -23.07 0.02
CA MET A 1 6.25 -21.82 -0.77
C MET A 1 5.96 -20.70 0.22
N ILE A 2 6.74 -19.66 0.18
CA ILE A 2 6.59 -18.45 0.99
C ILE A 2 5.63 -17.51 0.27
N GLU A 3 4.64 -16.99 0.96
CA GLU A 3 3.69 -16.00 0.42
C GLU A 3 4.06 -14.60 0.88
N VAL A 4 3.99 -13.60 -0.01
CA VAL A 4 4.31 -12.21 0.32
C VAL A 4 3.21 -11.28 -0.15
N VAL A 5 2.78 -10.38 0.74
CA VAL A 5 1.80 -9.32 0.52
C VAL A 5 2.29 -8.00 1.13
N PHE A 6 1.65 -6.88 0.77
CA PHE A 6 2.12 -5.54 1.12
C PHE A 6 1.10 -4.69 1.89
N SER A 7 0.02 -5.31 2.37
CA SER A 7 -0.95 -4.63 3.25
C SER A 7 -1.50 -5.59 4.30
N ASP A 8 -1.90 -5.07 5.45
CA ASP A 8 -2.46 -5.87 6.56
C ASP A 8 -3.77 -6.55 6.16
N SER A 9 -4.62 -5.85 5.38
CA SER A 9 -5.86 -6.42 4.86
C SER A 9 -5.59 -7.62 3.96
N ALA A 10 -4.64 -7.50 3.00
CA ALA A 10 -4.24 -8.61 2.15
C ALA A 10 -3.65 -9.77 2.97
N CYS A 11 -2.84 -9.47 3.99
CA CYS A 11 -2.27 -10.48 4.88
C CYS A 11 -3.34 -11.26 5.64
N GLY A 12 -4.31 -10.56 6.22
CA GLY A 12 -5.44 -11.18 6.92
C GLY A 12 -6.27 -12.07 5.99
N ASN A 13 -6.60 -11.56 4.81
CA ASN A 13 -7.38 -12.28 3.80
C ASN A 13 -6.64 -13.52 3.28
N LEU A 14 -5.35 -13.41 2.96
CA LEU A 14 -4.57 -14.54 2.50
C LEU A 14 -4.40 -15.62 3.58
N LYS A 15 -4.15 -15.24 4.83
CA LYS A 15 -4.11 -16.18 5.96
C LYS A 15 -5.43 -16.91 6.13
N ALA A 16 -6.56 -16.21 6.04
CA ALA A 16 -7.89 -16.81 6.10
C ALA A 16 -8.13 -17.75 4.90
N ALA A 17 -7.79 -17.31 3.69
CA ALA A 17 -7.89 -18.11 2.47
C ALA A 17 -7.10 -19.42 2.58
N ARG A 18 -5.85 -19.36 3.02
CA ARG A 18 -4.98 -20.55 3.11
C ARG A 18 -5.48 -21.63 4.07
N ARG A 19 -6.28 -21.29 5.06
CA ARG A 19 -6.92 -22.28 5.95
C ARG A 19 -7.95 -23.14 5.24
N THR A 20 -8.49 -22.68 4.12
CA THR A 20 -9.56 -23.34 3.37
C THR A 20 -9.10 -23.92 2.03
N TRP A 21 -7.86 -23.69 1.59
CA TRP A 21 -7.36 -24.19 0.32
C TRP A 21 -7.40 -25.72 0.24
N LYS A 22 -8.09 -26.21 -0.78
CA LYS A 22 -8.31 -27.65 -1.00
C LYS A 22 -7.04 -28.37 -1.47
N SER A 23 -6.13 -27.65 -2.12
CA SER A 23 -4.91 -28.19 -2.72
C SER A 23 -3.76 -28.40 -1.73
N THR A 24 -3.93 -27.97 -0.48
CA THR A 24 -2.83 -27.99 0.49
C THR A 24 -3.26 -28.74 1.74
N ILE A 25 -2.78 -29.99 1.90
CA ILE A 25 -2.75 -30.66 3.20
C ILE A 25 -1.69 -29.91 4.03
N LEU A 26 -2.07 -28.80 4.64
CA LEU A 26 -1.18 -28.03 5.50
C LEU A 26 -1.38 -28.48 6.95
N PRO A 27 -0.29 -28.75 7.69
CA PRO A 27 -0.37 -28.79 9.14
C PRO A 27 -0.92 -27.44 9.66
N ALA A 28 -1.70 -27.47 10.72
CA ALA A 28 -2.41 -26.32 11.29
C ALA A 28 -1.52 -25.13 11.75
N ASP A 29 -0.22 -25.16 11.54
CA ASP A 29 0.79 -24.26 12.10
C ASP A 29 1.43 -23.32 11.05
N LYS A 30 0.77 -23.06 9.90
CA LYS A 30 1.40 -22.34 8.77
C LYS A 30 0.87 -20.93 8.49
N ASP A 31 0.46 -20.21 9.49
CA ASP A 31 0.36 -18.73 9.42
C ASP A 31 1.76 -18.10 9.24
N CYS A 32 2.82 -18.83 9.58
CA CYS A 32 4.23 -18.42 9.42
C CYS A 32 4.75 -18.40 7.95
N ASP A 33 3.96 -18.82 6.98
CA ASP A 33 4.36 -18.80 5.56
C ASP A 33 3.89 -17.51 4.84
N VAL A 34 3.12 -16.63 5.50
CA VAL A 34 2.65 -15.37 4.93
C VAL A 34 3.40 -14.21 5.56
N TYR A 35 4.24 -13.57 4.75
CA TYR A 35 5.00 -12.38 5.13
C TYR A 35 4.28 -11.12 4.64
N CYS A 36 4.07 -10.18 5.55
CA CYS A 36 3.45 -8.89 5.26
C CYS A 36 4.49 -7.77 5.39
N PHE A 37 4.65 -6.98 4.34
CA PHE A 37 5.51 -5.80 4.34
C PHE A 37 4.67 -4.53 4.10
N ASN A 38 3.84 -4.19 5.08
CA ASN A 38 3.03 -2.97 5.04
C ASN A 38 3.89 -1.73 5.37
N LEU A 39 4.76 -1.37 4.43
CA LEU A 39 5.74 -0.30 4.62
C LEU A 39 5.32 1.05 4.05
N THR A 40 4.17 1.13 3.39
CA THR A 40 3.62 2.35 2.76
C THR A 40 4.66 3.05 1.85
N LEU A 41 5.36 2.27 1.02
CA LEU A 41 6.53 2.74 0.26
C LEU A 41 6.19 3.69 -0.89
N SER A 42 4.92 3.88 -1.21
CA SER A 42 4.48 4.86 -2.21
C SER A 42 4.57 6.30 -1.72
N VAL A 43 4.70 6.52 -0.40
CA VAL A 43 4.64 7.83 0.24
C VAL A 43 5.92 8.14 1.02
N GLY A 44 6.39 9.39 0.94
CA GLY A 44 7.45 9.94 1.78
C GLY A 44 8.85 9.40 1.46
N ASP A 45 9.80 9.57 2.37
CA ASP A 45 11.20 9.25 2.19
C ASP A 45 11.45 7.73 2.13
N ILE A 46 12.17 7.29 1.08
CA ILE A 46 12.60 5.92 0.84
C ILE A 46 14.12 5.83 0.61
N SER A 47 14.88 6.86 0.97
CA SER A 47 16.33 6.94 0.74
C SER A 47 17.13 5.89 1.51
N ASP A 48 16.59 5.40 2.62
CA ASP A 48 17.16 4.26 3.35
C ASP A 48 16.70 2.91 2.74
N ASN A 49 16.94 1.83 3.46
CA ASN A 49 16.62 0.48 2.99
C ASN A 49 15.11 0.13 3.07
N GLY A 50 14.22 1.11 3.26
CA GLY A 50 12.76 0.92 3.35
C GLY A 50 12.25 0.50 4.72
N ILE A 51 13.13 0.21 5.69
CA ILE A 51 12.79 -0.21 7.06
C ILE A 51 13.49 0.69 8.11
N GLY A 52 14.42 1.56 7.68
CA GLY A 52 15.26 2.35 8.57
C GLY A 52 14.59 3.61 9.14
N THR A 53 15.43 4.46 9.74
CA THR A 53 15.02 5.69 10.42
C THR A 53 14.27 6.67 9.52
N GLN A 54 14.65 6.77 8.23
CA GLN A 54 13.97 7.67 7.30
C GLN A 54 12.54 7.18 7.03
N ARG A 55 12.35 5.85 6.89
CA ARG A 55 11.02 5.27 6.74
C ARG A 55 10.15 5.51 7.99
N LYS A 56 10.71 5.31 9.19
CA LYS A 56 10.04 5.63 10.46
C LYS A 56 9.54 7.08 10.48
N ASN A 57 10.43 8.03 10.15
CA ASN A 57 10.09 9.44 10.12
C ASN A 57 9.01 9.77 9.07
N ALA A 58 9.07 9.13 7.90
CA ALA A 58 8.09 9.34 6.84
C ALA A 58 6.70 8.83 7.24
N ILE A 59 6.61 7.64 7.85
CA ILE A 59 5.34 7.09 8.36
C ILE A 59 4.80 7.98 9.50
N LYS A 60 5.66 8.39 10.44
CA LYS A 60 5.28 9.32 11.51
C LYS A 60 4.72 10.62 10.96
N LYS A 61 5.40 11.24 9.98
CA LYS A 61 4.93 12.46 9.32
C LYS A 61 3.57 12.24 8.64
N MET A 62 3.40 11.14 7.95
CA MET A 62 2.15 10.79 7.28
C MET A 62 1.00 10.65 8.28
N LEU A 63 1.24 9.97 9.40
CA LEU A 63 0.23 9.70 10.43
C LEU A 63 0.07 10.85 11.45
N SER A 64 0.80 11.96 11.31
CA SER A 64 0.77 13.08 12.26
C SER A 64 -0.62 13.73 12.40
N ALA A 65 -1.47 13.59 11.41
CA ALA A 65 -2.86 14.05 11.45
C ALA A 65 -3.77 13.19 12.35
N TYR A 66 -3.32 11.99 12.68
CA TYR A 66 -4.01 11.11 13.63
C TYR A 66 -3.49 11.38 15.04
N SER A 67 -4.35 11.74 15.95
CA SER A 67 -4.02 11.81 17.38
C SER A 67 -3.95 10.39 17.98
N ILE A 68 -3.03 9.57 17.47
CA ILE A 68 -2.83 8.19 17.96
C ILE A 68 -1.87 8.26 19.14
N ARG A 69 -2.28 7.71 20.28
CA ARG A 69 -1.37 7.53 21.42
C ARG A 69 -0.29 6.51 21.04
N ASP A 70 0.93 6.73 21.48
CA ASP A 70 2.07 5.82 21.35
C ASP A 70 2.39 5.44 19.88
N ILE A 71 2.07 6.34 18.93
CA ILE A 71 2.27 6.11 17.49
C ILE A 71 3.74 5.77 17.15
N GLU A 72 4.68 6.36 17.85
CA GLU A 72 6.12 6.12 17.63
C GLU A 72 6.51 4.69 17.99
N GLU A 73 5.98 4.18 19.10
CA GLU A 73 6.22 2.81 19.55
C GLU A 73 5.59 1.80 18.60
N GLN A 74 4.35 2.06 18.16
CA GLN A 74 3.67 1.20 17.18
C GLN A 74 4.42 1.14 15.84
N ILE A 75 4.92 2.28 15.33
CA ILE A 75 5.71 2.31 14.10
C ILE A 75 7.02 1.53 14.28
N GLU A 76 7.70 1.69 15.43
CA GLU A 76 8.93 0.97 15.76
C GLU A 76 8.70 -0.54 15.78
N GLU A 77 7.64 -0.99 16.44
CA GLU A 77 7.27 -2.40 16.50
C GLU A 77 7.01 -2.97 15.10
N GLU A 78 6.25 -2.25 14.26
CA GLU A 78 5.93 -2.72 12.91
C GLU A 78 7.18 -2.78 12.00
N LEU A 79 8.07 -1.79 12.08
CA LEU A 79 9.33 -1.83 11.33
C LEU A 79 10.27 -2.92 11.84
N THR A 80 10.32 -3.15 13.14
CA THR A 80 11.10 -4.26 13.74
C THR A 80 10.57 -5.61 13.29
N LYS A 81 9.24 -5.80 13.27
CA LYS A 81 8.61 -7.02 12.73
C LYS A 81 8.95 -7.22 11.25
N ALA A 82 8.91 -6.13 10.46
CA ALA A 82 9.26 -6.19 9.04
C ALA A 82 10.72 -6.60 8.83
N GLU A 83 11.66 -6.10 9.64
CA GLU A 83 13.07 -6.47 9.60
C GLU A 83 13.29 -7.95 9.92
N PHE A 84 12.67 -8.45 10.99
CA PHE A 84 12.70 -9.87 11.33
C PHE A 84 12.09 -10.74 10.22
N SER A 85 10.95 -10.30 9.68
CA SER A 85 10.27 -11.00 8.58
C SER A 85 11.14 -11.05 7.34
N LEU A 86 11.81 -9.96 6.98
CA LEU A 86 12.73 -9.92 5.84
C LEU A 86 13.90 -10.88 6.04
N SER A 87 14.52 -10.87 7.22
CA SER A 87 15.64 -11.75 7.55
C SER A 87 15.23 -13.22 7.46
N ALA A 88 14.10 -13.60 8.03
CA ALA A 88 13.56 -14.94 7.97
C ALA A 88 13.19 -15.37 6.54
N LEU A 89 12.61 -14.48 5.73
CA LEU A 89 12.31 -14.73 4.34
C LEU A 89 13.58 -14.99 3.53
N ILE A 90 14.61 -14.17 3.72
CA ILE A 90 15.91 -14.31 3.03
C ILE A 90 16.57 -15.64 3.40
N GLU A 91 16.60 -16.04 4.67
CA GLU A 91 17.16 -17.31 5.12
C GLU A 91 16.45 -18.50 4.45
N ARG A 92 15.12 -18.50 4.45
CA ARG A 92 14.31 -19.54 3.82
C ARG A 92 14.51 -19.59 2.29
N PHE A 93 14.60 -18.42 1.66
CA PHE A 93 14.84 -18.30 0.21
C PHE A 93 16.22 -18.85 -0.18
N ILE A 94 17.28 -18.56 0.60
CA ILE A 94 18.62 -19.13 0.43
C ILE A 94 18.59 -20.65 0.67
N GLY A 95 17.78 -21.10 1.62
CA GLY A 95 17.52 -22.51 1.90
C GLY A 95 16.77 -23.27 0.80
N GLY A 96 16.38 -22.60 -0.29
CA GLY A 96 15.75 -23.22 -1.46
C GLY A 96 14.22 -23.18 -1.47
N GLU A 97 13.59 -22.43 -0.55
CA GLU A 97 12.14 -22.25 -0.60
C GLU A 97 11.71 -21.21 -1.63
N GLU A 98 10.74 -21.56 -2.45
CA GLU A 98 10.19 -20.67 -3.47
C GLU A 98 9.33 -19.56 -2.84
N VAL A 99 9.34 -18.38 -3.45
CA VAL A 99 8.59 -17.20 -3.01
C VAL A 99 7.50 -16.87 -4.03
N ARG A 100 6.29 -16.60 -3.55
CA ARG A 100 5.17 -16.10 -4.33
C ARG A 100 4.78 -14.72 -3.82
N ILE A 101 4.74 -13.74 -4.71
CA ILE A 101 4.46 -12.35 -4.40
C ILE A 101 3.13 -11.98 -5.04
N TRP A 102 2.20 -11.49 -4.21
CA TRP A 102 0.90 -11.01 -4.62
C TRP A 102 0.96 -9.49 -4.72
N TYR A 103 0.68 -8.94 -5.89
CA TYR A 103 0.74 -7.50 -6.13
C TYR A 103 -0.33 -7.06 -7.14
N SER A 104 -0.62 -5.77 -7.18
CA SER A 104 -1.53 -5.13 -8.13
C SER A 104 -0.89 -3.90 -8.75
N ASP A 105 -1.67 -3.10 -9.47
CA ASP A 105 -1.26 -1.78 -9.93
C ASP A 105 -1.34 -0.70 -8.81
N ASN A 106 -1.67 -1.09 -7.57
CA ASN A 106 -1.58 -0.20 -6.42
C ASN A 106 -0.12 0.23 -6.20
N PRO A 107 0.18 1.53 -6.07
CA PRO A 107 1.54 2.02 -5.92
C PRO A 107 2.29 1.41 -4.72
N ASP A 108 1.63 1.17 -3.58
CA ASP A 108 2.27 0.56 -2.41
C ASP A 108 2.69 -0.89 -2.68
N GLU A 109 1.80 -1.68 -3.29
CA GLU A 109 2.09 -3.07 -3.64
C GLU A 109 3.21 -3.17 -4.69
N LEU A 110 3.21 -2.28 -5.71
CA LEU A 110 4.28 -2.22 -6.70
C LEU A 110 5.62 -1.77 -6.09
N CYS A 111 5.62 -0.74 -5.25
CA CYS A 111 6.81 -0.32 -4.52
C CYS A 111 7.34 -1.45 -3.65
N GLY A 112 6.46 -2.13 -2.91
CA GLY A 112 6.80 -3.27 -2.07
C GLY A 112 7.41 -4.42 -2.87
N MET A 113 6.84 -4.75 -4.03
CA MET A 113 7.39 -5.76 -4.93
C MET A 113 8.79 -5.36 -5.43
N CYS A 114 8.98 -4.14 -5.94
CA CYS A 114 10.27 -3.66 -6.43
C CYS A 114 11.32 -3.62 -5.31
N TRP A 115 10.92 -3.18 -4.11
CA TRP A 115 11.75 -3.18 -2.91
C TRP A 115 12.21 -4.60 -2.54
N LEU A 116 11.29 -5.57 -2.49
CA LEU A 116 11.63 -6.96 -2.18
C LEU A 116 12.55 -7.56 -3.25
N MET A 117 12.28 -7.31 -4.54
CA MET A 117 13.17 -7.74 -5.62
C MET A 117 14.59 -7.21 -5.46
N LYS A 118 14.75 -5.98 -4.94
CA LYS A 118 16.06 -5.41 -4.62
C LYS A 118 16.75 -6.15 -3.47
N GLN A 119 16.01 -6.66 -2.49
CA GLN A 119 16.59 -7.43 -1.37
C GLN A 119 17.07 -8.81 -1.84
N ILE A 120 16.29 -9.49 -2.69
CA ILE A 120 16.61 -10.86 -3.14
C ILE A 120 17.55 -10.92 -4.36
N GLN A 121 17.64 -9.88 -5.16
CA GLN A 121 18.46 -9.83 -6.38
C GLN A 121 19.94 -10.23 -6.17
N PRO A 122 20.64 -9.76 -5.10
CA PRO A 122 22.05 -10.09 -4.90
C PRO A 122 22.28 -11.53 -4.46
N LEU A 123 21.22 -12.28 -4.08
CA LEU A 123 21.37 -13.61 -3.48
C LEU A 123 21.69 -14.70 -4.51
N SER A 124 21.56 -14.42 -5.81
CA SER A 124 21.89 -15.32 -6.94
C SER A 124 21.35 -16.75 -6.79
N CYS A 125 20.23 -16.92 -6.09
CA CYS A 125 19.64 -18.24 -5.84
C CYS A 125 19.01 -18.83 -7.09
N LYS A 126 19.08 -20.17 -7.24
CA LYS A 126 18.35 -20.92 -8.28
C LYS A 126 16.86 -21.07 -7.93
N THR A 127 16.46 -20.60 -6.77
CA THR A 127 15.11 -20.72 -6.21
C THR A 127 14.12 -19.89 -7.03
N GLY A 128 12.92 -20.42 -7.24
CA GLY A 128 11.88 -19.78 -8.02
C GLY A 128 11.25 -18.60 -7.29
N VAL A 129 11.07 -17.50 -8.01
CA VAL A 129 10.19 -16.39 -7.61
C VAL A 129 9.01 -16.38 -8.55
N TYR A 130 7.81 -16.33 -7.97
CA TYR A 130 6.55 -16.32 -8.69
C TYR A 130 5.79 -15.05 -8.36
N LEU A 131 5.08 -14.53 -9.33
CA LEU A 131 4.20 -13.38 -9.19
C LEU A 131 2.77 -13.75 -9.47
N ILE A 132 1.85 -13.17 -8.70
CA ILE A 132 0.44 -13.12 -9.04
C ILE A 132 0.05 -11.65 -9.07
N LYS A 133 -0.22 -11.15 -10.28
CA LYS A 133 -0.73 -9.80 -10.47
C LYS A 133 -2.24 -9.82 -10.42
N LEU A 134 -2.84 -9.01 -9.55
CA LEU A 134 -4.28 -8.81 -9.52
C LEU A 134 -4.74 -8.22 -10.88
N PRO A 135 -5.70 -8.84 -11.58
CA PRO A 135 -6.29 -8.24 -12.76
C PRO A 135 -6.94 -6.88 -12.45
N ALA A 136 -6.75 -5.88 -13.34
CA ALA A 136 -7.31 -4.54 -13.13
C ALA A 136 -8.85 -4.54 -13.16
N TRP A 137 -9.44 -5.51 -13.84
CA TRP A 137 -10.89 -5.75 -13.91
C TRP A 137 -11.17 -7.22 -14.18
N GLU A 138 -12.33 -7.66 -13.74
CA GLU A 138 -12.83 -9.02 -13.94
C GLU A 138 -14.31 -8.96 -14.35
N TYR A 139 -14.76 -10.01 -15.04
CA TYR A 139 -16.16 -10.17 -15.35
C TYR A 139 -16.82 -11.10 -14.33
N GLU A 140 -17.89 -10.62 -13.70
CA GLU A 140 -18.74 -11.48 -12.90
C GLU A 140 -19.65 -12.37 -13.76
N LYS A 141 -20.22 -13.39 -13.11
CA LYS A 141 -21.09 -14.36 -13.79
C LYS A 141 -22.36 -13.73 -14.41
N ASP A 142 -22.81 -12.61 -13.88
CA ASP A 142 -23.93 -11.82 -14.36
C ASP A 142 -23.55 -10.83 -15.48
N GLY A 143 -22.26 -10.77 -15.85
CA GLY A 143 -21.70 -9.88 -16.85
C GLY A 143 -21.30 -8.51 -16.32
N ALA A 144 -21.42 -8.26 -15.01
CA ALA A 144 -20.89 -7.05 -14.40
C ALA A 144 -19.34 -7.02 -14.48
N VAL A 145 -18.78 -5.82 -14.64
CA VAL A 145 -17.33 -5.60 -14.62
C VAL A 145 -16.96 -5.03 -13.26
N ILE A 146 -16.11 -5.76 -12.56
CA ILE A 146 -15.55 -5.31 -11.29
C ILE A 146 -14.12 -4.85 -11.50
N SER A 147 -13.78 -3.68 -10.94
CA SER A 147 -12.42 -3.19 -10.83
C SER A 147 -12.00 -3.26 -9.37
N ARG A 148 -10.85 -3.90 -9.12
CA ARG A 148 -10.24 -4.04 -7.79
C ARG A 148 -8.86 -3.40 -7.80
N GLN A 149 -8.56 -2.61 -6.77
CA GLN A 149 -7.36 -1.79 -6.71
C GLN A 149 -6.18 -2.50 -6.04
N ALA A 150 -6.48 -3.36 -5.06
CA ALA A 150 -5.49 -3.99 -4.20
C ALA A 150 -5.96 -5.36 -3.71
N TRP A 151 -5.01 -6.21 -3.33
CA TRP A 151 -5.29 -7.53 -2.79
C TRP A 151 -6.09 -7.52 -1.49
N GLY A 152 -6.07 -6.41 -0.75
CA GLY A 152 -6.90 -6.24 0.45
C GLY A 152 -8.41 -6.22 0.18
N GLU A 153 -8.85 -6.04 -1.07
CA GLU A 153 -10.25 -6.01 -1.48
C GLU A 153 -10.80 -7.40 -1.88
N ILE A 154 -9.91 -8.41 -1.96
CA ILE A 154 -10.28 -9.76 -2.41
C ILE A 154 -10.84 -10.58 -1.26
N ASP A 155 -12.01 -11.19 -1.46
CA ASP A 155 -12.58 -12.12 -0.48
C ASP A 155 -11.66 -13.35 -0.31
N PRO A 156 -11.43 -13.82 0.94
CA PRO A 156 -10.61 -14.99 1.19
C PRO A 156 -10.97 -16.24 0.36
N CYS A 157 -12.23 -16.43 0.02
CA CYS A 157 -12.64 -17.59 -0.79
C CYS A 157 -12.22 -17.52 -2.27
N GLU A 158 -11.81 -16.35 -2.77
CA GLU A 158 -11.42 -16.16 -4.17
C GLU A 158 -9.91 -16.36 -4.40
N TRP A 159 -9.08 -16.19 -3.39
CA TRP A 159 -7.61 -16.19 -3.52
C TRP A 159 -7.03 -17.45 -4.17
N GLU A 160 -7.58 -18.65 -3.87
CA GLU A 160 -7.07 -19.89 -4.44
C GLU A 160 -7.16 -19.88 -5.97
N SER A 161 -8.21 -19.32 -6.54
CA SER A 161 -8.43 -19.28 -7.99
C SER A 161 -7.34 -18.51 -8.74
N TYR A 162 -6.79 -17.45 -8.12
CA TYR A 162 -5.73 -16.64 -8.73
C TYR A 162 -4.38 -17.36 -8.79
N THR A 163 -4.20 -18.48 -8.08
CA THR A 163 -2.98 -19.28 -8.22
C THR A 163 -2.77 -19.83 -9.63
N ALA A 164 -3.86 -19.94 -10.42
CA ALA A 164 -3.82 -20.39 -11.81
C ALA A 164 -3.09 -19.41 -12.75
N ILE A 165 -3.01 -18.12 -12.38
CA ILE A 165 -2.34 -17.08 -13.18
C ILE A 165 -0.94 -16.74 -12.66
N GLN A 166 -0.39 -17.56 -11.76
CA GLN A 166 0.97 -17.31 -11.28
C GLN A 166 2.00 -17.46 -12.40
N GLU A 167 2.97 -16.59 -12.42
CA GLU A 167 4.06 -16.60 -13.39
C GLU A 167 5.42 -16.68 -12.69
N LYS A 168 6.29 -17.57 -13.16
CA LYS A 168 7.68 -17.59 -12.71
C LYS A 168 8.47 -16.50 -13.39
N VAL A 169 9.15 -15.67 -12.60
CA VAL A 169 9.92 -14.54 -13.16
C VAL A 169 11.39 -14.90 -13.41
N SER A 170 11.95 -14.26 -14.41
CA SER A 170 13.37 -14.40 -14.76
C SER A 170 14.26 -13.53 -13.86
N SER A 171 15.54 -13.85 -13.78
CA SER A 171 16.55 -13.01 -13.12
C SER A 171 16.64 -11.59 -13.75
N ALA A 172 16.37 -11.50 -15.05
CA ALA A 172 16.33 -10.20 -15.74
C ALA A 172 15.17 -9.34 -15.25
N PHE A 173 14.00 -9.93 -15.01
CA PHE A 173 12.85 -9.22 -14.42
C PHE A 173 13.16 -8.74 -13.00
N ILE A 174 13.73 -9.62 -12.16
CA ILE A 174 14.16 -9.26 -10.79
C ILE A 174 15.13 -8.09 -10.83
N SER A 175 16.11 -8.13 -11.72
CA SER A 175 17.09 -7.04 -11.89
C SER A 175 16.42 -5.75 -12.35
N ALA A 176 15.46 -5.81 -13.25
CA ALA A 176 14.73 -4.62 -13.72
C ALA A 176 13.94 -3.96 -12.59
N CYS A 177 13.22 -4.75 -11.77
CA CYS A 177 12.50 -4.25 -10.59
C CYS A 177 13.47 -3.64 -9.56
N ALA A 178 14.61 -4.29 -9.30
CA ALA A 178 15.64 -3.78 -8.40
C ALA A 178 16.24 -2.44 -8.90
N MET A 179 16.44 -2.30 -10.20
CA MET A 179 16.87 -1.03 -10.81
C MET A 179 15.80 0.05 -10.72
N GLN A 180 14.53 -0.30 -10.98
CA GLN A 180 13.40 0.61 -10.80
C GLN A 180 13.35 1.14 -9.36
N TRP A 181 13.45 0.24 -8.37
CA TRP A 181 13.49 0.64 -6.96
C TRP A 181 14.65 1.59 -6.66
N LYS A 182 15.86 1.26 -7.13
CA LYS A 182 17.04 2.13 -6.96
C LYS A 182 16.82 3.51 -7.57
N GLN A 183 16.19 3.60 -8.74
CA GLN A 183 15.88 4.87 -9.37
C GLN A 183 14.90 5.70 -8.53
N LEU A 184 13.84 5.08 -8.03
CA LEU A 184 12.89 5.75 -7.13
C LEU A 184 13.54 6.25 -5.83
N GLN A 185 14.52 5.49 -5.29
CA GLN A 185 15.30 5.94 -4.13
C GLN A 185 16.19 7.14 -4.43
N ILE A 186 16.80 7.19 -5.62
CA ILE A 186 17.62 8.33 -6.05
C ILE A 186 16.76 9.59 -6.21
N GLU A 187 15.60 9.45 -6.83
CA GLU A 187 14.64 10.54 -6.99
C GLU A 187 14.03 10.98 -5.66
N ASN A 188 13.77 10.06 -4.78
CA ASN A 188 13.21 10.22 -3.44
C ASN A 188 12.08 11.26 -3.37
N ALA A 189 11.19 11.23 -4.36
CA ALA A 189 10.05 12.14 -4.42
C ALA A 189 9.06 11.88 -3.27
N PRO A 190 8.22 12.87 -2.89
CA PRO A 190 7.26 12.72 -1.81
C PRO A 190 6.18 11.66 -2.10
N LEU A 191 5.91 11.37 -3.36
CA LEU A 191 4.91 10.40 -3.79
C LEU A 191 5.42 9.54 -4.95
N ARG A 192 5.02 8.28 -5.00
CA ARG A 192 5.16 7.35 -6.12
C ARG A 192 3.76 6.95 -6.55
N VAL A 193 3.50 7.04 -7.84
CA VAL A 193 2.18 6.88 -8.43
C VAL A 193 2.22 5.98 -9.65
N MET A 194 1.09 5.37 -9.96
CA MET A 194 0.92 4.65 -11.21
C MET A 194 0.36 5.58 -12.28
N LEU A 195 1.17 5.94 -13.27
CA LEU A 195 0.75 6.77 -14.39
C LEU A 195 1.04 6.04 -15.71
N ASN A 196 0.03 5.94 -16.54
CA ASN A 196 0.15 5.27 -17.85
C ASN A 196 0.79 3.87 -17.78
N GLY A 197 0.43 3.09 -16.77
CA GLY A 197 0.93 1.73 -16.56
C GLY A 197 2.38 1.67 -16.04
N ARG A 198 2.93 2.77 -15.52
CA ARG A 198 4.28 2.85 -14.98
C ARG A 198 4.30 3.45 -13.58
N LEU A 199 5.05 2.83 -12.70
CA LEU A 199 5.36 3.38 -11.39
C LEU A 199 6.38 4.52 -11.54
N GLN A 200 6.02 5.72 -11.10
CA GLN A 200 6.83 6.93 -11.29
C GLN A 200 6.82 7.79 -10.02
N SER A 201 7.88 8.55 -9.85
CA SER A 201 7.95 9.63 -8.86
C SER A 201 7.03 10.78 -9.24
N ALA A 202 6.39 11.38 -8.25
CA ALA A 202 5.45 12.46 -8.45
C ALA A 202 5.56 13.52 -7.34
N PRO A 203 5.20 14.78 -7.64
CA PRO A 203 5.10 15.82 -6.63
C PRO A 203 3.92 15.56 -5.69
N GLU A 204 4.00 16.18 -4.52
CA GLU A 204 3.03 16.00 -3.43
C GLU A 204 1.59 16.41 -3.82
N ASP A 205 1.46 17.38 -4.70
CA ASP A 205 0.21 18.02 -5.11
C ASP A 205 -0.42 17.44 -6.39
N ILE A 206 0.13 16.36 -6.93
CA ILE A 206 -0.32 15.78 -8.23
C ILE A 206 -1.83 15.50 -8.26
N TYR A 207 -2.42 15.18 -7.12
CA TYR A 207 -3.84 14.86 -7.01
C TYR A 207 -4.70 15.98 -6.44
N ASP A 208 -4.14 17.17 -6.15
CA ASP A 208 -4.87 18.28 -5.58
C ASP A 208 -6.04 18.73 -6.45
N SER A 209 -5.92 18.62 -7.78
CA SER A 209 -7.01 18.95 -8.71
C SER A 209 -8.26 18.08 -8.52
N PHE A 210 -8.10 16.81 -8.14
CA PHE A 210 -9.22 15.92 -7.83
C PHE A 210 -9.85 16.30 -6.49
N ILE A 211 -9.03 16.60 -5.48
CA ILE A 211 -9.48 17.03 -4.15
C ILE A 211 -10.27 18.33 -4.28
N LEU A 212 -9.72 19.32 -4.97
CA LEU A 212 -10.37 20.63 -5.18
C LEU A 212 -11.67 20.51 -5.97
N ARG A 213 -11.73 19.63 -6.97
CA ARG A 213 -12.96 19.35 -7.73
C ARG A 213 -14.06 18.79 -6.83
N GLU A 214 -13.71 17.82 -5.96
CA GLU A 214 -14.67 17.24 -5.04
C GLU A 214 -15.12 18.26 -3.98
N ILE A 215 -14.21 19.06 -3.43
CA ILE A 215 -14.54 20.16 -2.52
C ILE A 215 -15.46 21.19 -3.20
N ALA A 216 -15.20 21.53 -4.47
CA ALA A 216 -16.02 22.49 -5.20
C ALA A 216 -17.48 22.04 -5.34
N SER A 217 -17.71 20.73 -5.45
CA SER A 217 -19.06 20.14 -5.55
C SER A 217 -19.83 20.11 -4.22
N GLN A 218 -19.16 20.30 -3.09
CA GLN A 218 -19.81 20.31 -1.77
C GLN A 218 -20.53 21.65 -1.50
N PRO A 219 -21.45 21.71 -0.54
CA PRO A 219 -22.00 22.99 -0.02
C PRO A 219 -20.89 23.86 0.61
N GLU A 220 -21.23 25.08 1.05
CA GLU A 220 -20.27 26.00 1.68
C GLU A 220 -19.58 25.37 2.91
N GLN A 221 -20.34 24.62 3.72
CA GLN A 221 -19.83 23.81 4.83
C GLN A 221 -20.03 22.33 4.50
N PHE A 222 -19.03 21.51 4.74
CA PHE A 222 -19.04 20.10 4.37
C PHE A 222 -18.22 19.25 5.32
N ASP A 223 -18.55 17.95 5.38
CA ASP A 223 -17.82 16.93 6.11
C ASP A 223 -16.56 16.49 5.36
N VAL A 224 -15.41 16.43 6.05
CA VAL A 224 -14.16 15.91 5.50
C VAL A 224 -14.31 14.46 5.06
N ALA A 225 -14.99 13.63 5.86
CA ALA A 225 -15.19 12.21 5.55
C ALA A 225 -15.94 12.00 4.23
N VAL A 226 -16.92 12.87 3.93
CA VAL A 226 -17.68 12.79 2.67
C VAL A 226 -16.77 13.08 1.48
N VAL A 227 -15.91 14.09 1.57
CA VAL A 227 -14.95 14.43 0.50
C VAL A 227 -13.97 13.29 0.28
N ILE A 228 -13.38 12.78 1.36
CA ILE A 228 -12.42 11.65 1.29
C ILE A 228 -13.09 10.41 0.69
N GLY A 229 -14.27 10.03 1.19
CA GLY A 229 -15.02 8.88 0.68
C GLY A 229 -15.39 9.00 -0.80
N ASN A 230 -15.79 10.20 -1.23
CA ASN A 230 -16.09 10.47 -2.62
C ASN A 230 -14.84 10.36 -3.52
N ILE A 231 -13.68 10.84 -3.06
CA ILE A 231 -12.43 10.74 -3.81
C ILE A 231 -12.02 9.28 -3.96
N LEU A 232 -12.03 8.52 -2.87
CA LEU A 232 -11.67 7.09 -2.88
C LEU A 232 -12.64 6.27 -3.74
N GLY A 233 -13.93 6.57 -3.71
CA GLY A 233 -14.92 5.85 -4.50
C GLY A 233 -14.99 6.21 -5.98
N LYS A 234 -14.68 7.47 -6.35
CA LYS A 234 -14.77 7.96 -7.74
C LYS A 234 -13.47 7.81 -8.51
N TYR A 235 -12.33 7.99 -7.85
CA TYR A 235 -11.03 8.09 -8.48
C TYR A 235 -10.10 6.99 -7.97
N GLN A 236 -9.60 6.21 -8.87
CA GLN A 236 -8.68 5.13 -8.54
C GLN A 236 -7.23 5.67 -8.49
N LEU A 237 -6.94 6.53 -7.53
CA LEU A 237 -5.67 7.25 -7.44
C LEU A 237 -4.54 6.42 -6.79
N GLY A 238 -4.87 5.31 -6.16
CA GLY A 238 -3.89 4.47 -5.43
C GLY A 238 -3.30 5.15 -4.20
N ILE A 239 -4.02 6.12 -3.62
CA ILE A 239 -3.64 6.82 -2.38
C ILE A 239 -4.68 6.55 -1.29
N GLY A 240 -4.24 6.53 -0.03
CA GLY A 240 -5.13 6.34 1.11
C GLY A 240 -5.79 7.64 1.60
N ASP A 241 -6.78 7.47 2.49
CA ASP A 241 -7.51 8.55 3.18
C ASP A 241 -6.58 9.52 3.93
N VAL A 242 -5.54 8.99 4.57
CA VAL A 242 -4.54 9.78 5.29
C VAL A 242 -3.84 10.78 4.36
N TRP A 243 -3.44 10.32 3.15
CA TRP A 243 -2.80 11.20 2.20
C TRP A 243 -3.74 12.31 1.73
N ILE A 244 -4.98 11.96 1.40
CA ILE A 244 -6.00 12.92 0.99
C ILE A 244 -6.21 13.97 2.10
N TYR A 245 -6.33 13.51 3.36
CA TYR A 245 -6.48 14.44 4.47
C TYR A 245 -5.26 15.35 4.65
N ASN A 246 -4.04 14.83 4.55
CA ASN A 246 -2.82 15.64 4.64
C ASN A 246 -2.80 16.74 3.58
N ARG A 247 -3.32 16.49 2.36
CA ARG A 247 -3.48 17.53 1.33
C ARG A 247 -4.56 18.55 1.70
N ILE A 248 -5.68 18.08 2.27
CA ILE A 248 -6.74 18.97 2.80
C ILE A 248 -6.17 19.85 3.94
N ASP A 249 -5.36 19.31 4.83
CA ASP A 249 -4.71 20.05 5.92
C ASP A 249 -3.76 21.13 5.38
N VAL A 250 -3.03 20.88 4.29
CA VAL A 250 -2.28 21.94 3.58
C VAL A 250 -3.22 23.03 3.10
N MET A 251 -4.38 22.69 2.54
CA MET A 251 -5.36 23.69 2.07
C MET A 251 -5.97 24.50 3.23
N ILE A 252 -6.10 23.91 4.41
CA ILE A 252 -6.50 24.61 5.63
C ILE A 252 -5.41 25.60 6.05
N ARG A 253 -4.16 25.16 6.13
CA ARG A 253 -3.01 26.01 6.51
C ARG A 253 -2.78 27.16 5.54
N ASP A 254 -3.02 26.94 4.25
CA ASP A 254 -2.95 27.96 3.21
C ASP A 254 -4.14 28.94 3.24
N GLY A 255 -5.12 28.73 4.13
CA GLY A 255 -6.29 29.59 4.27
C GLY A 255 -7.35 29.43 3.18
N ARG A 256 -7.27 28.38 2.35
CA ARG A 256 -8.32 28.07 1.35
C ARG A 256 -9.55 27.41 1.96
N LEU A 257 -9.35 26.75 3.08
CA LEU A 257 -10.39 26.08 3.88
C LEU A 257 -10.28 26.55 5.33
N GLU A 258 -11.37 26.46 6.06
CA GLU A 258 -11.46 26.80 7.48
C GLU A 258 -12.16 25.68 8.24
N VAL A 259 -11.61 25.29 9.38
CA VAL A 259 -12.28 24.36 10.30
C VAL A 259 -13.40 25.10 11.00
N VAL A 260 -14.63 24.59 10.87
CA VAL A 260 -15.77 25.13 11.62
C VAL A 260 -15.64 24.64 13.07
N LEU A 261 -15.43 25.58 14.00
CA LEU A 261 -15.33 25.29 15.42
C LEU A 261 -16.64 24.69 15.92
N THR A 262 -16.65 23.39 16.19
CA THR A 262 -17.65 22.75 17.01
C THR A 262 -17.18 22.80 18.46
N ASN A 263 -18.10 22.80 19.44
CA ASN A 263 -17.79 22.82 20.89
C ASN A 263 -17.00 21.57 21.36
N GLN A 264 -16.55 20.70 20.46
CA GLN A 264 -15.76 19.51 20.71
C GLN A 264 -14.36 19.75 20.15
N THR A 265 -13.45 20.16 21.01
CA THR A 265 -12.08 20.58 20.68
C THR A 265 -11.15 19.46 20.23
N GLU A 266 -11.59 18.20 20.18
CA GLU A 266 -10.75 17.04 19.83
C GLU A 266 -11.50 16.03 18.94
N LEU A 267 -12.12 16.49 17.87
CA LEU A 267 -12.68 15.54 16.89
C LEU A 267 -11.56 14.98 16.02
N PRO A 268 -11.56 13.67 15.77
CA PRO A 268 -10.71 13.08 14.75
C PRO A 268 -10.91 13.79 13.41
N TYR A 269 -9.86 13.93 12.61
CA TYR A 269 -9.87 14.70 11.35
C TYR A 269 -11.05 14.32 10.43
N TYR A 270 -11.42 13.05 10.36
CA TYR A 270 -12.54 12.56 9.54
C TYR A 270 -13.93 13.01 10.03
N ARG A 271 -14.03 13.59 11.22
CA ARG A 271 -15.25 14.17 11.77
C ARG A 271 -15.26 15.70 11.72
N GLN A 272 -14.24 16.32 11.13
CA GLN A 272 -14.18 17.77 10.98
C GLN A 272 -15.17 18.27 9.94
N ILE A 273 -15.79 19.39 10.24
CA ILE A 273 -16.59 20.17 9.30
C ILE A 273 -15.71 21.32 8.81
N LEU A 274 -15.57 21.44 7.51
CA LEU A 274 -14.82 22.52 6.87
C LEU A 274 -15.74 23.49 6.17
N ARG A 275 -15.28 24.74 6.05
CA ARG A 275 -15.91 25.80 5.27
C ARG A 275 -14.96 26.25 4.17
N LYS A 276 -15.52 26.49 2.97
CA LYS A 276 -14.78 27.13 1.88
C LYS A 276 -14.51 28.60 2.24
N ARG A 277 -13.26 29.05 2.07
CA ARG A 277 -12.95 30.49 2.07
C ARG A 277 -12.89 30.94 0.62
N MET A 278 -13.71 31.98 0.32
CA MET A 278 -13.70 32.63 -1.00
C MET A 278 -12.48 33.53 -1.15
#